data_6be214d9bed642cf617a831d4b25b1f1
#
_entry.id   6be214d9bed642cf617a831d4b25b1f1
#
_cell.length_a   1.000
_cell.length_b   1.000
_cell.length_c   1.000
_cell.angle_alpha   90.00
_cell.angle_beta   90.00
_cell.angle_gamma   90.00
#
_symmetry.space_group_name_H-M   'P 1'
#
loop_
_entity.id
_entity.type
_entity.pdbx_description
1 polymer ?
#
loop_
_entity_poly.entity_id
_entity_poly.type
_entity_poly.pdbx_seq_one_letter_code
_entity_poly.pdbx_strand_id
1 'polypeptide(L)'
;MCIRDSRKSYARISAQPGKTQTINFYHINDALYYVDLPGYGYARANVEVKAKWGKMIEDYLHQSKMLRCVFLLIDIRHEPSSNDKLMYDWIVSQGYQPVIIATKADKIKRSQLQKQMKILRTGLEIGTDVLMIPFSAETKQGREEIWDYIEKLAEE
;
A
#
# COMPACT_ATOMS: atom_id res chain seq x y z
N MET A 1 -1.53 -4.58 -9.38
CA MET A 1 -1.34 -5.96 -8.83
C MET A 1 -2.69 -6.64 -8.82
N CYS A 2 -2.85 -7.77 -9.49
CA CYS A 2 -4.13 -8.48 -9.47
C CYS A 2 -4.18 -9.35 -8.23
N ILE A 3 -5.03 -9.01 -7.27
CA ILE A 3 -5.04 -9.66 -5.96
C ILE A 3 -5.82 -10.99 -6.03
N ARG A 4 -6.93 -11.07 -6.76
CA ARG A 4 -7.80 -12.26 -6.75
C ARG A 4 -7.45 -13.33 -7.80
N ASP A 5 -7.21 -12.96 -9.04
CA ASP A 5 -7.09 -13.94 -10.14
C ASP A 5 -5.67 -14.36 -10.49
N SER A 6 -4.65 -13.74 -9.89
CA SER A 6 -3.23 -14.00 -10.20
C SER A 6 -2.89 -13.89 -11.69
N ARG A 7 -3.67 -13.15 -12.47
CA ARG A 7 -3.44 -12.96 -13.91
C ARG A 7 -2.26 -12.02 -14.13
N LYS A 8 -1.26 -12.50 -14.86
CA LYS A 8 -0.01 -11.77 -15.13
C LYS A 8 -0.16 -10.56 -16.08
N SER A 9 -1.32 -10.35 -16.69
CA SER A 9 -1.49 -9.40 -17.80
C SER A 9 -2.01 -8.01 -17.42
N TYR A 10 -2.47 -7.79 -16.18
CA TYR A 10 -3.08 -6.52 -15.80
C TYR A 10 -2.11 -5.44 -15.31
N ALA A 11 -0.92 -5.81 -14.90
CA ALA A 11 0.11 -4.85 -14.52
C ALA A 11 1.42 -5.17 -15.24
N ARG A 12 2.01 -4.18 -15.90
CA ARG A 12 3.36 -4.30 -16.45
C ARG A 12 4.36 -4.29 -15.30
N ILE A 13 4.88 -5.46 -14.94
CA ILE A 13 5.98 -5.56 -13.97
C ILE A 13 7.23 -5.00 -14.63
N SER A 14 7.74 -3.90 -14.09
CA SER A 14 9.04 -3.37 -14.47
C SER A 14 10.11 -3.92 -13.53
N ALA A 15 11.19 -4.48 -14.08
CA ALA A 15 12.36 -4.90 -13.33
C ALA A 15 13.14 -3.72 -12.72
N GLN A 16 12.84 -2.48 -13.14
CA GLN A 16 13.45 -1.26 -12.59
C GLN A 16 12.43 -0.51 -11.72
N PRO A 17 12.77 -0.23 -10.46
CA PRO A 17 11.95 0.58 -9.59
C PRO A 17 11.84 2.03 -10.13
N GLY A 18 10.71 2.71 -9.88
CA GLY A 18 10.50 4.13 -10.24
C GLY A 18 9.91 4.41 -11.62
N LYS A 19 9.27 3.41 -12.26
CA LYS A 19 8.62 3.62 -13.58
C LYS A 19 7.17 4.10 -13.51
N THR A 20 6.48 3.97 -12.38
CA THR A 20 5.14 4.50 -12.22
C THR A 20 5.23 6.02 -12.03
N GLN A 21 5.07 6.77 -13.11
CA GLN A 21 5.07 8.25 -13.12
C GLN A 21 3.67 8.82 -13.28
N THR A 22 2.66 7.95 -13.34
CA THR A 22 1.25 8.28 -13.56
C THR A 22 0.39 7.54 -12.57
N ILE A 23 -0.81 8.05 -12.32
CA ILE A 23 -1.85 7.30 -11.59
C ILE A 23 -2.45 6.28 -12.54
N ASN A 24 -2.45 5.01 -12.16
CA ASN A 24 -3.04 3.94 -12.96
C ASN A 24 -4.33 3.45 -12.30
N PHE A 25 -5.39 3.32 -13.11
CA PHE A 25 -6.69 2.82 -12.67
C PHE A 25 -6.92 1.43 -13.22
N TYR A 26 -7.27 0.49 -12.35
CA TYR A 26 -7.62 -0.87 -12.71
C TYR A 26 -9.08 -1.14 -12.31
N HIS A 27 -9.93 -1.36 -13.29
CA HIS A 27 -11.33 -1.73 -13.05
C HIS A 27 -11.41 -3.23 -12.70
N ILE A 28 -11.96 -3.56 -11.57
CA ILE A 28 -11.99 -4.91 -11.00
C ILE A 28 -13.43 -5.37 -10.88
N ASN A 29 -13.76 -6.47 -11.56
CA ASN A 29 -15.07 -7.14 -11.50
C ASN A 29 -16.28 -6.21 -11.72
N ASP A 30 -16.12 -5.15 -12.51
CA ASP A 30 -17.14 -4.11 -12.75
C ASP A 30 -17.72 -3.46 -11.48
N ALA A 31 -17.01 -3.60 -10.34
CA ALA A 31 -17.49 -3.16 -9.03
C ALA A 31 -16.62 -2.08 -8.38
N LEU A 32 -15.31 -2.11 -8.60
CA LEU A 32 -14.40 -1.16 -7.95
C LEU A 32 -13.18 -0.80 -8.81
N TYR A 33 -12.55 0.32 -8.49
CA TYR A 33 -11.28 0.72 -9.07
C TYR A 33 -10.15 0.53 -8.07
N TYR A 34 -9.13 -0.20 -8.50
CA TYR A 34 -7.83 -0.20 -7.86
C TYR A 34 -6.99 0.92 -8.44
N VAL A 35 -6.49 1.81 -7.58
CA VAL A 35 -5.67 2.93 -8.01
C VAL A 35 -4.23 2.70 -7.56
N ASP A 36 -3.31 2.62 -8.52
CA ASP A 36 -1.88 2.46 -8.27
C ASP A 36 -1.22 3.83 -8.40
N LEU A 37 -0.70 4.33 -7.28
CA LEU A 37 -0.04 5.63 -7.18
C LEU A 37 1.48 5.45 -7.31
N PRO A 38 2.20 6.49 -7.78
CA PRO A 38 3.66 6.47 -7.80
C PRO A 38 4.25 6.19 -6.42
N GLY A 39 5.28 5.33 -6.36
CA GLY A 39 5.93 5.00 -5.10
C GLY A 39 6.68 6.20 -4.49
N TYR A 40 6.36 6.57 -3.28
CA TYR A 40 6.96 7.68 -2.53
C TYR A 40 8.38 7.40 -2.01
N GLY A 41 8.77 6.12 -1.88
CA GLY A 41 10.06 5.68 -1.30
C GLY A 41 11.25 5.67 -2.27
N TYR A 42 11.11 6.22 -3.48
CA TYR A 42 12.15 6.10 -4.49
C TYR A 42 13.32 7.06 -4.24
N ALA A 43 14.38 6.55 -3.59
CA ALA A 43 15.56 7.33 -3.19
C ALA A 43 16.32 8.02 -4.35
N ARG A 44 16.19 7.48 -5.58
CA ARG A 44 16.92 7.97 -6.77
C ARG A 44 16.14 9.01 -7.60
N ALA A 45 14.90 9.31 -7.26
CA ALA A 45 14.16 10.34 -7.97
C ALA A 45 14.67 11.74 -7.57
N ASN A 46 14.80 12.64 -8.55
CA ASN A 46 15.10 14.05 -8.33
C ASN A 46 14.06 14.68 -7.40
N VAL A 47 14.47 15.67 -6.61
CA VAL A 47 13.61 16.40 -5.65
C VAL A 47 12.36 16.98 -6.35
N GLU A 48 12.50 17.51 -7.55
CA GLU A 48 11.39 18.05 -8.35
C GLU A 48 10.36 16.97 -8.74
N VAL A 49 10.84 15.76 -9.10
CA VAL A 49 9.99 14.62 -9.44
C VAL A 49 9.23 14.13 -8.22
N LYS A 50 9.88 14.08 -7.05
CA LYS A 50 9.23 13.73 -5.78
C LYS A 50 8.16 14.73 -5.38
N ALA A 51 8.43 16.03 -5.53
CA ALA A 51 7.46 17.09 -5.26
C ALA A 51 6.24 17.01 -6.21
N LYS A 52 6.47 16.72 -7.49
CA LYS A 52 5.40 16.51 -8.47
C LYS A 52 4.54 15.30 -8.14
N TRP A 53 5.14 14.18 -7.70
CA TRP A 53 4.39 13.00 -7.28
C TRP A 53 3.59 13.26 -6.00
N GLY A 54 4.19 13.95 -5.02
CA GLY A 54 3.50 14.34 -3.80
C GLY A 54 2.24 15.15 -4.10
N LYS A 55 2.38 16.20 -4.92
CA LYS A 55 1.24 17.01 -5.36
C LYS A 55 0.17 16.20 -6.10
N MET A 56 0.57 15.31 -7.00
CA MET A 56 -0.37 14.46 -7.74
C MET A 56 -1.15 13.51 -6.83
N ILE A 57 -0.50 12.93 -5.82
CA ILE A 57 -1.15 12.07 -4.83
C ILE A 57 -2.10 12.91 -3.96
N GLU A 58 -1.66 14.08 -3.52
CA GLU A 58 -2.45 15.03 -2.75
C GLU A 58 -3.71 15.47 -3.51
N ASP A 59 -3.54 15.94 -4.75
CA ASP A 59 -4.65 16.34 -5.61
C ASP A 59 -5.65 15.19 -5.81
N TYR A 60 -5.17 13.95 -6.00
CA TYR A 60 -6.02 12.78 -6.14
C TYR A 60 -6.84 12.49 -4.87
N LEU A 61 -6.20 12.48 -3.70
CA LEU A 61 -6.87 12.19 -2.43
C LEU A 61 -7.91 13.27 -2.08
N HIS A 62 -7.61 14.55 -2.36
CA HIS A 62 -8.55 15.65 -2.13
C HIS A 62 -9.74 15.67 -3.10
N GLN A 63 -9.52 15.31 -4.36
CA GLN A 63 -10.56 15.42 -5.39
C GLN A 63 -11.41 14.15 -5.53
N SER A 64 -10.91 13.01 -5.07
CA SER A 64 -11.60 11.74 -5.22
C SER A 64 -12.74 11.57 -4.20
N LYS A 65 -13.97 11.84 -4.64
CA LYS A 65 -15.19 11.63 -3.85
C LYS A 65 -15.53 10.15 -3.64
N MET A 66 -14.90 9.27 -4.40
CA MET A 66 -15.16 7.83 -4.41
C MET A 66 -14.08 7.00 -3.69
N LEU A 67 -13.09 7.69 -3.10
CA LEU A 67 -12.03 7.00 -2.37
C LEU A 67 -12.58 6.42 -1.05
N ARG A 68 -12.53 5.10 -0.92
CA ARG A 68 -13.03 4.35 0.24
C ARG A 68 -11.93 3.96 1.21
N CYS A 69 -10.75 3.61 0.71
CA CYS A 69 -9.64 3.13 1.52
C CYS A 69 -8.29 3.45 0.88
N VAL A 70 -7.29 3.67 1.72
CA VAL A 70 -5.89 3.82 1.32
C VAL A 70 -5.08 2.67 1.89
N PHE A 71 -4.42 1.90 1.02
CA PHE A 71 -3.48 0.85 1.41
C PHE A 71 -2.06 1.40 1.38
N LEU A 72 -1.38 1.36 2.52
CA LEU A 72 0.04 1.70 2.63
C LEU A 72 0.88 0.42 2.65
N LEU A 73 1.70 0.23 1.61
CA LEU A 73 2.52 -0.97 1.41
C LEU A 73 3.91 -0.77 2.00
N ILE A 74 4.29 -1.59 2.98
CA ILE A 74 5.59 -1.52 3.66
C ILE A 74 6.27 -2.88 3.60
N ASP A 75 7.58 -2.91 3.38
CA ASP A 75 8.36 -4.14 3.36
C ASP A 75 8.59 -4.66 4.79
N ILE A 76 8.02 -5.83 5.12
CA ILE A 76 8.07 -6.40 6.47
C ILE A 76 9.48 -6.75 6.96
N ARG A 77 10.45 -6.85 6.05
CA ARG A 77 11.82 -7.27 6.39
C ARG A 77 12.62 -6.20 7.14
N HIS A 78 12.19 -4.95 7.06
CA HIS A 78 12.90 -3.79 7.58
C HIS A 78 12.03 -2.98 8.54
N GLU A 79 12.66 -2.15 9.34
CA GLU A 79 11.96 -1.09 10.06
C GLU A 79 11.37 -0.10 9.05
N PRO A 80 10.24 0.55 9.35
CA PRO A 80 9.70 1.59 8.49
C PRO A 80 10.73 2.71 8.28
N SER A 81 10.85 3.15 7.06
CA SER A 81 11.67 4.32 6.74
C SER A 81 10.99 5.61 7.24
N SER A 82 11.76 6.70 7.34
CA SER A 82 11.19 8.03 7.61
C SER A 82 10.14 8.44 6.57
N ASN A 83 10.29 8.00 5.32
CA ASN A 83 9.29 8.25 4.28
C ASN A 83 7.99 7.46 4.51
N ASP A 84 8.07 6.23 5.03
CA ASP A 84 6.88 5.43 5.37
C ASP A 84 6.10 6.11 6.49
N LYS A 85 6.79 6.58 7.54
CA LYS A 85 6.19 7.33 8.64
C LYS A 85 5.56 8.64 8.16
N LEU A 86 6.28 9.43 7.36
CA LEU A 86 5.75 10.67 6.78
C LEU A 86 4.51 10.43 5.93
N MET A 87 4.51 9.37 5.11
CA MET A 87 3.36 9.02 4.28
C MET A 87 2.16 8.60 5.14
N TYR A 88 2.40 7.79 6.17
CA TYR A 88 1.35 7.41 7.12
C TYR A 88 0.72 8.63 7.78
N ASP A 89 1.53 9.48 8.40
CA ASP A 89 1.07 10.68 9.10
C ASP A 89 0.34 11.63 8.16
N TRP A 90 0.84 11.77 6.93
CA TRP A 90 0.19 12.61 5.94
C TRP A 90 -1.18 12.06 5.53
N ILE A 91 -1.32 10.74 5.26
CA ILE A 91 -2.63 10.12 4.95
C ILE A 91 -3.62 10.35 6.08
N VAL A 92 -3.19 10.17 7.33
CA VAL A 92 -4.02 10.42 8.52
C VAL A 92 -4.42 11.90 8.62
N SER A 93 -3.51 12.83 8.32
CA SER A 93 -3.80 14.27 8.31
C SER A 93 -4.85 14.67 7.28
N GLN A 94 -5.01 13.87 6.21
CA GLN A 94 -6.05 14.05 5.20
C GLN A 94 -7.41 13.44 5.61
N GLY A 95 -7.51 12.88 6.82
CA GLY A 95 -8.75 12.29 7.35
C GLY A 95 -8.96 10.82 6.99
N TYR A 96 -7.96 10.15 6.41
CA TYR A 96 -8.04 8.72 6.09
C TYR A 96 -7.33 7.88 7.13
N GLN A 97 -7.88 6.71 7.44
CA GLN A 97 -7.23 5.68 8.24
C GLN A 97 -6.63 4.64 7.27
N PRO A 98 -5.30 4.64 7.03
CA PRO A 98 -4.71 3.68 6.10
C PRO A 98 -4.70 2.26 6.67
N VAL A 99 -4.91 1.28 5.80
CA VAL A 99 -4.64 -0.14 6.09
C VAL A 99 -3.20 -0.44 5.69
N ILE A 100 -2.42 -0.97 6.62
CA ILE A 100 -1.01 -1.30 6.38
C ILE A 100 -0.92 -2.70 5.77
N ILE A 101 -0.31 -2.81 4.61
CA ILE A 101 0.02 -4.08 3.98
C ILE A 101 1.51 -4.35 4.18
N ALA A 102 1.82 -5.25 5.11
CA ALA A 102 3.19 -5.67 5.41
C ALA A 102 3.64 -6.70 4.35
N THR A 103 4.26 -6.19 3.28
CA THR A 103 4.60 -6.98 2.08
C THR A 103 5.82 -7.88 2.27
N LYS A 104 5.99 -8.87 1.38
CA LYS A 104 7.12 -9.83 1.36
C LYS A 104 7.20 -10.72 2.61
N ALA A 105 6.06 -11.09 3.17
CA ALA A 105 5.98 -11.97 4.34
C ALA A 105 6.65 -13.34 4.12
N ASP A 106 6.77 -13.79 2.86
CA ASP A 106 7.50 -15.00 2.46
C ASP A 106 9.02 -14.92 2.67
N LYS A 107 9.57 -13.73 2.80
CA LYS A 107 11.03 -13.51 2.97
C LYS A 107 11.48 -13.53 4.44
N ILE A 108 10.57 -13.75 5.36
CA ILE A 108 10.88 -13.88 6.80
C ILE A 108 10.39 -15.23 7.33
N LYS A 109 11.02 -15.73 8.38
CA LYS A 109 10.59 -16.96 9.04
C LYS A 109 9.26 -16.73 9.77
N ARG A 110 8.37 -17.72 9.75
CA ARG A 110 7.07 -17.67 10.45
C ARG A 110 7.21 -17.29 11.93
N SER A 111 8.26 -17.77 12.59
CA SER A 111 8.57 -17.44 13.99
C SER A 111 8.94 -15.96 14.21
N GLN A 112 9.35 -15.25 13.17
CA GLN A 112 9.72 -13.82 13.23
C GLN A 112 8.55 -12.90 12.89
N LEU A 113 7.45 -13.43 12.36
CA LEU A 113 6.33 -12.62 11.84
C LEU A 113 5.80 -11.64 12.90
N GLN A 114 5.47 -12.13 14.10
CA GLN A 114 4.93 -11.27 15.16
C GLN A 114 5.92 -10.20 15.62
N LYS A 115 7.21 -10.56 15.68
CA LYS A 115 8.27 -9.59 16.00
C LYS A 115 8.34 -8.48 14.96
N GLN A 116 8.33 -8.82 13.67
CA GLN A 116 8.41 -7.85 12.59
C GLN A 116 7.15 -6.96 12.54
N MET A 117 5.96 -7.53 12.72
CA MET A 117 4.73 -6.77 12.83
C MET A 117 4.78 -5.74 13.99
N LYS A 118 5.35 -6.14 15.13
CA LYS A 118 5.56 -5.23 16.25
C LYS A 118 6.57 -4.11 15.92
N ILE A 119 7.66 -4.43 15.22
CA ILE A 119 8.65 -3.44 14.77
C ILE A 119 8.00 -2.41 13.85
N LEU A 120 7.19 -2.86 12.87
CA LEU A 120 6.46 -1.97 11.98
C LEU A 120 5.52 -1.04 12.75
N ARG A 121 4.74 -1.58 13.71
CA ARG A 121 3.84 -0.76 14.55
C ARG A 121 4.60 0.28 15.36
N THR A 122 5.69 -0.11 15.99
CA THR A 122 6.51 0.80 16.80
C THR A 122 7.14 1.88 15.95
N GLY A 123 7.70 1.53 14.78
CA GLY A 123 8.35 2.50 13.91
C GLY A 123 7.39 3.46 13.21
N LEU A 124 6.12 3.05 13.00
CA LEU A 124 5.06 3.93 12.52
C LEU A 124 4.35 4.69 13.65
N GLU A 125 4.63 4.35 14.92
CA GLU A 125 3.96 4.91 16.11
C GLU A 125 2.44 4.68 16.09
N ILE A 126 2.00 3.50 15.65
CA ILE A 126 0.59 3.14 15.53
C ILE A 126 0.14 2.13 16.57
N GLY A 127 -1.13 2.26 17.00
CA GLY A 127 -1.76 1.35 17.96
C GLY A 127 -2.17 -0.01 17.35
N THR A 128 -2.80 -0.82 18.17
CA THR A 128 -3.35 -2.13 17.77
C THR A 128 -4.67 -2.02 16.99
N ASP A 129 -5.32 -0.88 17.07
CA ASP A 129 -6.54 -0.50 16.38
C ASP A 129 -6.35 -0.33 14.87
N VAL A 130 -5.12 0.02 14.44
CA VAL A 130 -4.79 0.14 13.02
C VAL A 130 -4.66 -1.24 12.39
N LEU A 131 -5.45 -1.51 11.36
CA LEU A 131 -5.39 -2.78 10.62
C LEU A 131 -4.06 -2.92 9.90
N MET A 132 -3.35 -4.02 10.16
CA MET A 132 -2.10 -4.36 9.51
C MET A 132 -2.11 -5.83 9.09
N ILE A 133 -2.00 -6.08 7.77
CA ILE A 133 -2.11 -7.41 7.17
C ILE A 133 -0.74 -7.84 6.63
N PRO A 134 -0.17 -8.96 7.09
CA PRO A 134 1.02 -9.55 6.48
C PRO A 134 0.66 -10.17 5.12
N PHE A 135 1.41 -9.78 4.10
CA PHE A 135 1.09 -10.14 2.72
C PHE A 135 2.31 -10.67 1.95
N SER A 136 2.08 -11.70 1.14
CA SER A 136 3.04 -12.19 0.15
C SER A 136 2.38 -12.35 -1.22
N ALA A 137 2.95 -11.71 -2.23
CA ALA A 137 2.54 -11.89 -3.62
C ALA A 137 2.92 -13.29 -4.15
N GLU A 138 3.98 -13.90 -3.62
CA GLU A 138 4.47 -15.22 -4.02
C GLU A 138 3.58 -16.34 -3.46
N THR A 139 3.35 -16.35 -2.16
CA THR A 139 2.58 -17.39 -1.47
C THR A 139 1.09 -17.09 -1.38
N LYS A 140 0.67 -15.87 -1.74
CA LYS A 140 -0.69 -15.36 -1.62
C LYS A 140 -1.20 -15.23 -0.17
N GLN A 141 -0.31 -15.31 0.82
CA GLN A 141 -0.65 -15.05 2.21
C GLN A 141 -1.28 -13.65 2.34
N GLY A 142 -2.33 -13.53 3.16
CA GLY A 142 -3.04 -12.27 3.41
C GLY A 142 -3.97 -11.80 2.29
N ARG A 143 -4.04 -12.54 1.16
CA ARG A 143 -4.87 -12.16 0.02
C ARG A 143 -6.37 -12.16 0.36
N GLU A 144 -6.85 -13.22 0.96
CA GLU A 144 -8.26 -13.35 1.33
C GLU A 144 -8.65 -12.30 2.38
N GLU A 145 -7.78 -12.06 3.37
CA GLU A 145 -7.99 -11.03 4.41
C GLU A 145 -8.14 -9.61 3.82
N ILE A 146 -7.35 -9.29 2.79
CA ILE A 146 -7.49 -8.02 2.06
C ILE A 146 -8.82 -7.97 1.30
N TRP A 147 -9.23 -9.09 0.66
CA TRP A 147 -10.49 -9.13 -0.06
C TRP A 147 -11.69 -9.03 0.86
N ASP A 148 -11.71 -9.74 1.97
CA ASP A 148 -12.77 -9.66 2.98
C ASP A 148 -12.92 -8.22 3.50
N TYR A 149 -11.81 -7.50 3.66
CA TYR A 149 -11.83 -6.10 4.04
C TYR A 149 -12.45 -5.21 2.95
N ILE A 150 -12.05 -5.42 1.69
CA ILE A 150 -12.57 -4.64 0.54
C ILE A 150 -14.06 -4.91 0.33
N GLU A 151 -14.50 -6.17 0.43
CA GLU A 151 -15.91 -6.56 0.28
C GLU A 151 -16.78 -5.89 1.35
N LYS A 152 -16.34 -5.86 2.60
CA LYS A 152 -17.03 -5.13 3.69
C LYS A 152 -17.17 -3.64 3.40
N LEU A 153 -16.11 -3.00 2.88
CA LEU A 153 -16.16 -1.58 2.50
C LEU A 153 -17.11 -1.29 1.32
N ALA A 154 -17.35 -2.27 0.46
CA ALA A 154 -18.26 -2.13 -0.70
C ALA A 154 -19.72 -2.26 -0.29
N GLU A 155 -20.02 -2.88 0.86
CA GLU A 155 -21.38 -3.05 1.40
C GLU A 155 -21.85 -1.82 2.21
N GLU A 156 -20.93 -0.94 2.63
CA GLU A 156 -21.19 0.34 3.29
C GLU A 156 -21.47 1.49 2.30
#